data_562315ae96a345f5d181b46ec77ad05f
#
_entry.id   562315ae96a345f5d181b46ec77ad05f
#
_cell.length_a   1.000
_cell.length_b   1.000
_cell.length_c   1.000
_cell.angle_alpha   90.00
_cell.angle_beta   90.00
_cell.angle_gamma   90.00
#
_symmetry.space_group_name_H-M   'P 1'
#
loop_
_entity.id
_entity.type
_entity.pdbx_description
1 polymer ?
#
loop_
_entity_poly.entity_id
_entity_poly.type
_entity_poly.pdbx_seq_one_letter_code
_entity_poly.pdbx_strand_id
1 'polypeptide(L)'
;MNAIPSASVQYDLVVRNAALPDGRTAMDIAVRDGRIAAVAPHAELAAVHGASELDAQGRLVTPPFVDAHFHMDSTLSYGLPRVNASGTLLEGIALWGELKPLLTVEALVDRALEYCDWAVGRGLLAIRSHVDVCDPRLLAVDALLHVRERVRPYLDLQLVAFPQDGLLRSEGALDNLTRALDRGVDVVGGIPHFERTMA
;
A
#
# COMPACT_ATOMS: atom_id res chain seq x y z
N MET A 1 52.96 13.30 -9.80
CA MET A 1 51.62 12.81 -10.18
C MET A 1 50.68 13.25 -9.05
N ASN A 2 49.90 14.32 -9.30
CA ASN A 2 48.91 14.76 -8.35
C ASN A 2 47.71 13.83 -8.49
N ALA A 3 47.37 13.10 -7.43
CA ALA A 3 46.12 12.35 -7.35
C ALA A 3 44.97 13.32 -7.48
N ILE A 4 44.11 13.12 -8.49
CA ILE A 4 42.83 13.81 -8.60
C ILE A 4 42.03 13.39 -7.34
N PRO A 5 41.57 14.34 -6.50
CA PRO A 5 40.74 13.94 -5.35
C PRO A 5 39.50 13.24 -5.91
N SER A 6 39.25 12.02 -5.47
CA SER A 6 37.98 11.34 -5.78
C SER A 6 36.86 12.25 -5.33
N ALA A 7 35.98 12.65 -6.23
CA ALA A 7 34.78 13.38 -5.87
C ALA A 7 34.06 12.61 -4.76
N SER A 8 33.92 13.22 -3.59
CA SER A 8 33.25 12.58 -2.47
C SER A 8 31.80 12.38 -2.87
N VAL A 9 31.33 11.13 -2.83
CA VAL A 9 29.92 10.79 -3.02
C VAL A 9 29.11 11.63 -2.03
N GLN A 10 28.30 12.54 -2.55
CA GLN A 10 27.61 13.54 -1.75
C GLN A 10 26.17 13.13 -1.43
N TYR A 11 25.59 12.23 -2.25
CA TYR A 11 24.20 11.76 -2.16
C TYR A 11 24.11 10.25 -2.41
N ASP A 12 23.01 9.65 -1.94
CA ASP A 12 22.73 8.22 -2.13
C ASP A 12 22.26 7.95 -3.57
N LEU A 13 21.41 8.86 -4.08
CA LEU A 13 20.87 8.79 -5.42
C LEU A 13 20.77 10.20 -6.01
N VAL A 14 21.09 10.34 -7.28
CA VAL A 14 20.74 11.52 -8.07
C VAL A 14 19.94 11.09 -9.28
N VAL A 15 18.71 11.62 -9.40
CA VAL A 15 17.88 11.48 -10.59
C VAL A 15 18.14 12.68 -11.48
N ARG A 16 18.57 12.44 -12.71
CA ARG A 16 18.95 13.44 -13.69
C ARG A 16 17.81 13.68 -14.71
N ASN A 17 17.75 14.90 -15.21
CA ASN A 17 16.91 15.29 -16.37
C ASN A 17 15.43 14.85 -16.19
N ALA A 18 14.84 15.15 -15.05
CA ALA A 18 13.45 14.89 -14.74
C ALA A 18 12.53 16.02 -15.24
N ALA A 19 11.31 15.67 -15.68
CA ALA A 19 10.19 16.59 -15.71
C ALA A 19 9.38 16.44 -14.43
N LEU A 20 8.88 17.54 -13.87
CA LEU A 20 8.11 17.55 -12.62
C LEU A 20 6.63 17.85 -12.87
N PRO A 21 5.73 17.46 -11.95
CA PRO A 21 4.29 17.67 -12.09
C PRO A 21 3.86 19.14 -12.19
N ASP A 22 4.69 20.07 -11.72
CA ASP A 22 4.46 21.51 -11.78
C ASP A 22 4.91 22.15 -13.11
N GLY A 23 5.33 21.34 -14.09
CA GLY A 23 5.74 21.76 -15.42
C GLY A 23 7.23 22.11 -15.58
N ARG A 24 8.02 22.10 -14.50
CA ARG A 24 9.48 22.28 -14.62
C ARG A 24 10.10 21.07 -15.32
N THR A 25 11.06 21.33 -16.21
CA THR A 25 11.80 20.32 -16.97
C THR A 25 13.30 20.45 -16.76
N ALA A 26 14.07 19.46 -17.20
CA ALA A 26 15.52 19.40 -17.05
C ALA A 26 15.96 19.60 -15.59
N MET A 27 15.22 19.03 -14.68
CA MET A 27 15.47 19.09 -13.23
C MET A 27 16.26 17.88 -12.78
N ASP A 28 17.17 18.09 -11.82
CA ASP A 28 17.84 17.02 -11.08
C ASP A 28 17.27 16.94 -9.66
N ILE A 29 17.17 15.72 -9.15
CA ILE A 29 16.69 15.42 -7.79
C ILE A 29 17.81 14.68 -7.06
N ALA A 30 18.32 15.25 -5.98
CA ALA A 30 19.35 14.63 -5.14
C ALA A 30 18.74 14.11 -3.84
N VAL A 31 19.03 12.85 -3.51
CA VAL A 31 18.53 12.13 -2.33
C VAL A 31 19.68 11.83 -1.39
N ARG A 32 19.48 12.07 -0.09
CA ARG A 32 20.41 11.74 0.98
C ARG A 32 19.63 11.19 2.18
N ASP A 33 20.10 10.10 2.76
CA ASP A 33 19.48 9.45 3.92
C ASP A 33 17.99 9.12 3.68
N GLY A 34 17.65 8.66 2.45
CA GLY A 34 16.28 8.33 2.05
C GLY A 34 15.34 9.53 1.89
N ARG A 35 15.87 10.76 1.86
CA ARG A 35 15.09 11.99 1.73
C ARG A 35 15.54 12.82 0.54
N ILE A 36 14.60 13.51 -0.12
CA ILE A 36 14.91 14.49 -1.15
C ILE A 36 15.63 15.66 -0.45
N ALA A 37 16.90 15.83 -0.78
CA ALA A 37 17.75 16.89 -0.22
C ALA A 37 17.81 18.12 -1.11
N ALA A 38 17.67 17.94 -2.44
CA ALA A 38 17.63 19.07 -3.39
C ALA A 38 16.81 18.71 -4.62
N VAL A 39 16.14 19.72 -5.18
CA VAL A 39 15.47 19.70 -6.48
C VAL A 39 15.84 20.99 -7.19
N ALA A 40 16.66 20.94 -8.24
CA ALA A 40 17.14 22.13 -8.92
C ALA A 40 17.37 21.86 -10.42
N PRO A 41 17.50 22.91 -11.25
CA PRO A 41 17.90 22.74 -12.64
C PRO A 41 19.22 21.98 -12.75
N HIS A 42 19.35 21.14 -13.80
CA HIS A 42 20.54 20.35 -14.04
C HIS A 42 21.85 21.17 -13.95
N ALA A 43 21.84 22.39 -14.47
CA ALA A 43 23.04 23.25 -14.43
C ALA A 43 23.55 23.56 -13.02
N GLU A 44 22.67 23.57 -12.00
CA GLU A 44 23.04 23.86 -10.61
C GLU A 44 23.56 22.59 -9.89
N LEU A 45 23.12 21.42 -10.31
CA LEU A 45 23.49 20.13 -9.74
C LEU A 45 24.43 19.29 -10.62
N ALA A 46 24.95 19.84 -11.71
CA ALA A 46 25.79 19.14 -12.67
C ALA A 46 27.08 18.56 -12.05
N ALA A 47 27.65 19.22 -11.04
CA ALA A 47 28.86 18.79 -10.33
C ALA A 47 28.57 17.89 -9.11
N VAL A 48 27.31 17.63 -8.82
CA VAL A 48 26.88 16.79 -7.69
C VAL A 48 26.88 15.34 -8.14
N HIS A 49 27.36 14.44 -7.29
CA HIS A 49 27.39 13.00 -7.57
C HIS A 49 26.65 12.19 -6.50
N GLY A 50 25.93 11.17 -6.94
CA GLY A 50 25.31 10.17 -6.09
C GLY A 50 26.08 8.85 -6.10
N ALA A 51 25.86 8.01 -5.07
CA ALA A 51 26.30 6.62 -5.09
C ALA A 51 25.64 5.85 -6.25
N SER A 52 24.39 6.24 -6.57
CA SER A 52 23.65 5.82 -7.76
C SER A 52 23.18 7.03 -8.54
N GLU A 53 23.16 6.94 -9.86
CA GLU A 53 22.58 7.95 -10.74
C GLU A 53 21.59 7.32 -11.70
N LEU A 54 20.44 7.97 -11.89
CA LEU A 54 19.37 7.56 -12.80
C LEU A 54 19.05 8.71 -13.75
N ASP A 55 19.19 8.51 -15.06
CA ASP A 55 18.73 9.47 -16.05
C ASP A 55 17.24 9.23 -16.34
N ALA A 56 16.40 10.19 -15.95
CA ALA A 56 14.97 10.16 -16.24
C ALA A 56 14.64 10.42 -17.73
N GLN A 57 15.62 10.89 -18.53
CA GLN A 57 15.46 11.13 -19.97
C GLN A 57 14.29 12.09 -20.29
N GLY A 58 14.07 13.09 -19.46
CA GLY A 58 12.97 14.03 -19.62
C GLY A 58 11.59 13.45 -19.21
N ARG A 59 11.53 12.24 -18.67
CA ARG A 59 10.25 11.63 -18.21
C ARG A 59 9.76 12.31 -16.94
N LEU A 60 8.44 12.24 -16.76
CA LEU A 60 7.79 12.75 -15.55
C LEU A 60 8.20 11.92 -14.34
N VAL A 61 8.68 12.59 -13.31
CA VAL A 61 8.96 12.04 -11.98
C VAL A 61 7.95 12.60 -11.00
N THR A 62 7.18 11.71 -10.36
CA THR A 62 6.11 12.06 -9.42
C THR A 62 6.39 11.44 -8.05
N PRO A 63 5.75 11.92 -6.96
CA PRO A 63 5.57 11.11 -5.77
C PRO A 63 4.91 9.76 -6.12
N PRO A 64 5.10 8.73 -5.29
CA PRO A 64 4.44 7.44 -5.51
C PRO A 64 2.93 7.56 -5.43
N PHE A 65 2.22 6.62 -6.03
CA PHE A 65 0.77 6.53 -5.90
C PHE A 65 0.38 6.05 -4.50
N VAL A 66 -0.81 6.48 -4.08
CA VAL A 66 -1.43 6.08 -2.82
C VAL A 66 -2.81 5.49 -3.14
N ASP A 67 -3.07 4.28 -2.68
CA ASP A 67 -4.41 3.70 -2.67
C ASP A 67 -5.05 3.94 -1.30
N ALA A 68 -6.02 4.85 -1.26
CA ALA A 68 -6.66 5.26 -0.03
C ALA A 68 -7.81 4.35 0.41
N HIS A 69 -8.23 3.37 -0.42
CA HIS A 69 -9.32 2.46 -0.12
C HIS A 69 -9.18 1.15 -0.88
N PHE A 70 -8.65 0.14 -0.23
CA PHE A 70 -8.47 -1.20 -0.78
C PHE A 70 -8.95 -2.28 0.20
N HIS A 71 -9.21 -3.48 -0.28
CA HIS A 71 -9.53 -4.68 0.50
C HIS A 71 -8.51 -5.77 0.20
N MET A 72 -7.37 -5.73 0.90
CA MET A 72 -6.26 -6.65 0.64
C MET A 72 -6.58 -8.09 1.06
N ASP A 73 -7.45 -8.26 2.04
CA ASP A 73 -7.94 -9.56 2.48
C ASP A 73 -8.66 -10.35 1.38
N SER A 74 -9.34 -9.65 0.47
CA SER A 74 -10.03 -10.25 -0.68
C SER A 74 -9.25 -10.18 -1.99
N THR A 75 -8.05 -9.60 -2.01
CA THR A 75 -7.26 -9.46 -3.24
C THR A 75 -6.93 -10.81 -3.87
N LEU A 76 -6.79 -10.84 -5.20
CA LEU A 76 -6.42 -12.01 -6.00
C LEU A 76 -7.26 -13.27 -5.71
N SER A 77 -8.52 -13.09 -5.28
CA SER A 77 -9.46 -14.18 -5.01
C SER A 77 -10.45 -14.44 -6.14
N TYR A 78 -10.23 -13.86 -7.32
CA TYR A 78 -11.12 -14.09 -8.48
C TYR A 78 -11.28 -15.58 -8.78
N GLY A 79 -12.54 -16.02 -8.90
CA GLY A 79 -12.88 -17.42 -9.11
C GLY A 79 -13.01 -18.25 -7.81
N LEU A 80 -12.78 -17.65 -6.64
CA LEU A 80 -12.90 -18.33 -5.34
C LEU A 80 -14.08 -17.75 -4.52
N PRO A 81 -14.92 -18.62 -3.93
CA PRO A 81 -15.07 -20.07 -4.19
C PRO A 81 -15.71 -20.35 -5.56
N ARG A 82 -16.25 -19.33 -6.22
CA ARG A 82 -16.85 -19.32 -7.55
C ARG A 82 -16.72 -17.95 -8.20
N VAL A 83 -17.06 -17.83 -9.47
CA VAL A 83 -17.04 -16.56 -10.20
C VAL A 83 -18.27 -15.72 -9.84
N ASN A 84 -18.09 -14.39 -9.72
CA ASN A 84 -19.18 -13.41 -9.68
C ASN A 84 -19.83 -13.34 -11.06
N ALA A 85 -20.98 -14.00 -11.21
CA ALA A 85 -21.64 -14.13 -12.51
C ALA A 85 -22.44 -12.88 -12.88
N SER A 86 -22.99 -12.16 -11.90
CA SER A 86 -23.78 -10.94 -12.14
C SER A 86 -22.92 -9.68 -12.31
N GLY A 87 -21.66 -9.70 -11.88
CA GLY A 87 -20.77 -8.56 -11.84
C GLY A 87 -21.21 -7.48 -10.82
N THR A 88 -22.17 -7.78 -9.93
CA THR A 88 -22.68 -6.81 -8.97
C THR A 88 -21.87 -6.82 -7.67
N LEU A 89 -21.86 -5.66 -6.97
CA LEU A 89 -21.27 -5.54 -5.65
C LEU A 89 -21.93 -6.50 -4.63
N LEU A 90 -23.26 -6.65 -4.69
CA LEU A 90 -23.97 -7.52 -3.73
C LEU A 90 -23.57 -8.98 -3.89
N GLU A 91 -23.39 -9.47 -5.11
CA GLU A 91 -22.85 -10.81 -5.31
C GLU A 91 -21.39 -10.91 -4.84
N GLY A 92 -20.57 -9.87 -5.04
CA GLY A 92 -19.22 -9.81 -4.51
C GLY A 92 -19.17 -9.92 -2.98
N ILE A 93 -20.06 -9.24 -2.27
CA ILE A 93 -20.21 -9.36 -0.81
C ILE A 93 -20.63 -10.77 -0.40
N ALA A 94 -21.60 -11.36 -1.11
CA ALA A 94 -22.03 -12.73 -0.85
C ALA A 94 -20.88 -13.74 -1.06
N LEU A 95 -20.12 -13.61 -2.15
CA LEU A 95 -18.93 -14.42 -2.42
C LEU A 95 -17.87 -14.30 -1.34
N TRP A 96 -17.66 -13.10 -0.82
CA TRP A 96 -16.76 -12.91 0.32
C TRP A 96 -17.24 -13.69 1.54
N GLY A 97 -18.55 -13.65 1.84
CA GLY A 97 -19.17 -14.45 2.90
C GLY A 97 -18.98 -15.97 2.71
N GLU A 98 -19.08 -16.46 1.46
CA GLU A 98 -18.83 -17.85 1.11
C GLU A 98 -17.34 -18.24 1.22
N LEU A 99 -16.43 -17.31 0.92
CA LEU A 99 -14.98 -17.53 0.98
C LEU A 99 -14.42 -17.50 2.40
N LYS A 100 -14.95 -16.64 3.28
CA LYS A 100 -14.45 -16.46 4.66
C LYS A 100 -14.20 -17.79 5.41
N PRO A 101 -15.12 -18.77 5.42
CA PRO A 101 -14.90 -20.04 6.13
C PRO A 101 -13.72 -20.86 5.60
N LEU A 102 -13.32 -20.64 4.34
CA LEU A 102 -12.26 -21.39 3.65
C LEU A 102 -10.88 -20.71 3.78
N LEU A 103 -10.83 -19.51 4.37
CA LEU A 103 -9.58 -18.75 4.48
C LEU A 103 -8.60 -19.41 5.43
N THR A 104 -7.32 -19.36 5.06
CA THR A 104 -6.18 -19.63 5.93
C THR A 104 -5.25 -18.42 5.95
N VAL A 105 -4.45 -18.29 7.01
CA VAL A 105 -3.48 -17.20 7.14
C VAL A 105 -2.45 -17.25 6.00
N GLU A 106 -1.96 -18.44 5.67
CA GLU A 106 -0.97 -18.65 4.61
C GLU A 106 -1.48 -18.17 3.25
N ALA A 107 -2.70 -18.60 2.85
CA ALA A 107 -3.28 -18.21 1.56
C ALA A 107 -3.56 -16.71 1.47
N LEU A 108 -3.92 -16.07 2.60
CA LEU A 108 -4.09 -14.62 2.67
C LEU A 108 -2.75 -13.90 2.53
N VAL A 109 -1.73 -14.35 3.23
CA VAL A 109 -0.37 -13.78 3.16
C VAL A 109 0.19 -13.87 1.74
N ASP A 110 0.10 -15.04 1.11
CA ASP A 110 0.65 -15.26 -0.24
C ASP A 110 0.01 -14.32 -1.26
N ARG A 111 -1.34 -14.24 -1.28
CA ARG A 111 -2.06 -13.33 -2.20
C ARG A 111 -1.74 -11.85 -1.93
N ALA A 112 -1.67 -11.47 -0.67
CA ALA A 112 -1.40 -10.08 -0.31
C ALA A 112 0.03 -9.66 -0.68
N LEU A 113 1.02 -10.53 -0.50
CA LEU A 113 2.41 -10.26 -0.91
C LEU A 113 2.54 -10.19 -2.42
N GLU A 114 1.91 -11.09 -3.17
CA GLU A 114 1.89 -11.03 -4.64
C GLU A 114 1.27 -9.71 -5.13
N TYR A 115 0.18 -9.27 -4.50
CA TYR A 115 -0.40 -7.96 -4.82
C TYR A 115 0.54 -6.81 -4.48
N CYS A 116 1.25 -6.85 -3.35
CA CYS A 116 2.22 -5.82 -3.01
C CYS A 116 3.33 -5.70 -4.07
N ASP A 117 3.83 -6.82 -4.59
CA ASP A 117 4.84 -6.82 -5.66
C ASP A 117 4.28 -6.18 -6.95
N TRP A 118 3.03 -6.49 -7.32
CA TRP A 118 2.37 -5.85 -8.46
C TRP A 118 2.16 -4.35 -8.25
N ALA A 119 1.76 -3.94 -7.04
CA ALA A 119 1.53 -2.55 -6.68
C ALA A 119 2.83 -1.72 -6.78
N VAL A 120 3.90 -2.21 -6.17
CA VAL A 120 5.23 -1.57 -6.20
C VAL A 120 5.76 -1.47 -7.63
N GLY A 121 5.62 -2.54 -8.43
CA GLY A 121 6.00 -2.54 -9.84
C GLY A 121 5.26 -1.49 -10.70
N ARG A 122 4.19 -0.87 -10.15
CA ARG A 122 3.41 0.20 -10.78
C ARG A 122 3.50 1.55 -10.09
N GLY A 123 4.42 1.68 -9.12
CA GLY A 123 4.68 2.92 -8.40
C GLY A 123 3.68 3.22 -7.27
N LEU A 124 2.89 2.23 -6.83
CA LEU A 124 2.01 2.35 -5.66
C LEU A 124 2.78 1.93 -4.41
N LEU A 125 3.08 2.88 -3.52
CA LEU A 125 3.92 2.64 -2.34
C LEU A 125 3.21 2.92 -1.00
N ALA A 126 1.91 3.27 -1.02
CA ALA A 126 1.11 3.41 0.19
C ALA A 126 -0.31 2.89 -0.05
N ILE A 127 -0.79 2.04 0.83
CA ILE A 127 -2.10 1.39 0.73
C ILE A 127 -2.83 1.50 2.07
N ARG A 128 -4.08 1.94 2.04
CA ARG A 128 -5.01 1.80 3.16
C ARG A 128 -5.95 0.63 2.88
N SER A 129 -5.73 -0.48 3.56
CA SER A 129 -6.54 -1.70 3.42
C SER A 129 -7.59 -1.80 4.52
N HIS A 130 -8.85 -1.99 4.11
CA HIS A 130 -9.97 -2.31 4.97
C HIS A 130 -9.99 -3.82 5.19
N VAL A 131 -9.86 -4.26 6.44
CA VAL A 131 -9.75 -5.67 6.83
C VAL A 131 -11.03 -6.09 7.53
N ASP A 132 -11.70 -7.11 7.00
CA ASP A 132 -12.95 -7.61 7.59
C ASP A 132 -12.72 -8.17 9.00
N VAL A 133 -13.43 -7.61 9.97
CA VAL A 133 -13.41 -8.05 11.38
C VAL A 133 -14.68 -8.80 11.79
N CYS A 134 -15.58 -9.11 10.87
CA CYS A 134 -16.77 -9.91 11.17
C CYS A 134 -16.45 -11.40 11.35
N ASP A 135 -15.30 -11.88 10.89
CA ASP A 135 -14.82 -13.23 11.19
C ASP A 135 -14.21 -13.27 12.60
N PRO A 136 -14.81 -14.01 13.58
CA PRO A 136 -14.33 -14.03 14.96
C PRO A 136 -12.93 -14.64 15.13
N ARG A 137 -12.43 -15.39 14.13
CA ARG A 137 -11.06 -15.92 14.10
C ARG A 137 -10.03 -14.82 13.85
N LEU A 138 -10.42 -13.70 13.18
CA LEU A 138 -9.57 -12.58 12.79
C LEU A 138 -8.37 -13.02 11.94
N LEU A 139 -8.52 -14.06 11.10
CA LEU A 139 -7.44 -14.60 10.27
C LEU A 139 -6.87 -13.55 9.30
N ALA A 140 -7.74 -12.72 8.70
CA ALA A 140 -7.32 -11.66 7.80
C ALA A 140 -6.51 -10.58 8.55
N VAL A 141 -6.88 -10.26 9.79
CA VAL A 141 -6.12 -9.33 10.64
C VAL A 141 -4.71 -9.87 10.89
N ASP A 142 -4.60 -11.12 11.35
CA ASP A 142 -3.30 -11.73 11.64
C ASP A 142 -2.42 -11.81 10.38
N ALA A 143 -3.00 -12.21 9.24
CA ALA A 143 -2.30 -12.28 7.98
C ALA A 143 -1.77 -10.91 7.52
N LEU A 144 -2.62 -9.86 7.55
CA LEU A 144 -2.22 -8.54 7.05
C LEU A 144 -1.31 -7.79 8.02
N LEU A 145 -1.37 -8.03 9.32
CA LEU A 145 -0.36 -7.57 10.25
C LEU A 145 1.01 -8.17 9.92
N HIS A 146 1.07 -9.48 9.61
CA HIS A 146 2.29 -10.13 9.17
C HIS A 146 2.80 -9.57 7.84
N VAL A 147 1.92 -9.38 6.85
CA VAL A 147 2.26 -8.76 5.56
C VAL A 147 2.83 -7.36 5.77
N ARG A 148 2.20 -6.52 6.59
CA ARG A 148 2.64 -5.15 6.90
C ARG A 148 4.09 -5.11 7.36
N GLU A 149 4.48 -5.98 8.28
CA GLU A 149 5.87 -6.02 8.76
C GLU A 149 6.85 -6.46 7.66
N ARG A 150 6.46 -7.38 6.78
CA ARG A 150 7.30 -7.85 5.68
C ARG A 150 7.51 -6.80 4.60
N VAL A 151 6.47 -6.02 4.26
CA VAL A 151 6.54 -5.02 3.18
C VAL A 151 7.03 -3.65 3.65
N ARG A 152 7.11 -3.41 4.97
CA ARG A 152 7.49 -2.14 5.60
C ARG A 152 8.75 -1.48 5.03
N PRO A 153 9.79 -2.20 4.55
CA PRO A 153 10.96 -1.57 3.97
C PRO A 153 10.71 -0.80 2.67
N TYR A 154 9.59 -1.08 1.97
CA TYR A 154 9.35 -0.54 0.63
C TYR A 154 7.88 -0.14 0.35
N LEU A 155 6.92 -0.46 1.22
CA LEU A 155 5.52 -0.13 1.07
C LEU A 155 4.89 0.19 2.42
N ASP A 156 4.19 1.32 2.51
CA ASP A 156 3.40 1.69 3.68
C ASP A 156 2.03 1.04 3.63
N LEU A 157 1.73 0.13 4.55
CA LEU A 157 0.43 -0.52 4.67
C LEU A 157 -0.27 -0.08 5.95
N GLN A 158 -1.34 0.72 5.81
CA GLN A 158 -2.25 1.09 6.88
C GLN A 158 -3.46 0.16 6.88
N LEU A 159 -3.81 -0.39 8.05
CA LEU A 159 -4.93 -1.30 8.22
C LEU A 159 -6.11 -0.60 8.92
N VAL A 160 -7.31 -0.81 8.39
CA VAL A 160 -8.57 -0.33 8.97
C VAL A 160 -9.37 -1.52 9.44
N ALA A 161 -9.72 -1.59 10.72
CA ALA A 161 -10.64 -2.60 11.25
C ALA A 161 -12.04 -2.33 10.70
N PHE A 162 -12.50 -3.14 9.76
CA PHE A 162 -13.69 -2.88 8.96
C PHE A 162 -14.76 -3.95 9.19
N PRO A 163 -15.91 -3.61 9.81
CA PRO A 163 -16.99 -4.57 10.03
C PRO A 163 -17.82 -4.73 8.74
N GLN A 164 -17.32 -5.53 7.79
CA GLN A 164 -17.87 -5.70 6.43
C GLN A 164 -19.36 -6.02 6.39
N ASP A 165 -19.85 -6.79 7.35
CA ASP A 165 -21.25 -7.22 7.42
C ASP A 165 -22.10 -6.31 8.35
N GLY A 166 -21.55 -5.17 8.76
CA GLY A 166 -22.14 -4.21 9.70
C GLY A 166 -21.73 -4.48 11.15
N LEU A 167 -21.51 -3.39 11.91
CA LEU A 167 -21.11 -3.45 13.32
C LEU A 167 -22.27 -3.92 14.22
N LEU A 168 -23.48 -3.39 13.96
CA LEU A 168 -24.69 -3.71 14.74
C LEU A 168 -25.47 -4.90 14.17
N ARG A 169 -25.15 -5.31 12.95
CA ARG A 169 -25.79 -6.45 12.27
C ARG A 169 -25.11 -7.77 12.58
N SER A 170 -23.80 -7.76 12.78
CA SER A 170 -22.99 -8.95 13.00
C SER A 170 -22.76 -9.16 14.49
N GLU A 171 -23.16 -10.32 14.98
CA GLU A 171 -22.92 -10.70 16.38
C GLU A 171 -21.41 -10.73 16.68
N GLY A 172 -21.02 -10.08 17.77
CA GLY A 172 -19.62 -10.02 18.20
C GLY A 172 -18.73 -9.08 17.39
N ALA A 173 -19.24 -8.35 16.36
CA ALA A 173 -18.41 -7.50 15.52
C ALA A 173 -17.73 -6.37 16.30
N LEU A 174 -18.38 -5.79 17.32
CA LEU A 174 -17.78 -4.75 18.16
C LEU A 174 -16.61 -5.31 18.99
N ASP A 175 -16.75 -6.49 19.55
CA ASP A 175 -15.67 -7.17 20.28
C ASP A 175 -14.52 -7.51 19.35
N ASN A 176 -14.82 -8.07 18.18
CA ASN A 176 -13.81 -8.38 17.17
C ASN A 176 -13.06 -7.13 16.70
N LEU A 177 -13.76 -6.01 16.48
CA LEU A 177 -13.16 -4.73 16.10
C LEU A 177 -12.19 -4.25 17.19
N THR A 178 -12.61 -4.31 18.46
CA THR A 178 -11.75 -3.94 19.59
C THR A 178 -10.51 -4.84 19.64
N ARG A 179 -10.68 -6.17 19.51
CA ARG A 179 -9.58 -7.13 19.47
C ARG A 179 -8.62 -6.91 18.30
N ALA A 180 -9.14 -6.47 17.13
CA ALA A 180 -8.30 -6.14 15.98
C ALA A 180 -7.43 -4.91 16.26
N LEU A 181 -7.98 -3.88 16.90
CA LEU A 181 -7.22 -2.70 17.33
C LEU A 181 -6.16 -3.05 18.38
N ASP A 182 -6.50 -3.88 19.37
CA ASP A 182 -5.57 -4.36 20.39
C ASP A 182 -4.40 -5.17 19.79
N ARG A 183 -4.61 -5.83 18.65
CA ARG A 183 -3.55 -6.52 17.88
C ARG A 183 -2.69 -5.57 17.06
N GLY A 184 -3.05 -4.29 16.94
CA GLY A 184 -2.27 -3.27 16.27
C GLY A 184 -2.79 -2.86 14.88
N VAL A 185 -4.07 -3.09 14.57
CA VAL A 185 -4.73 -2.44 13.42
C VAL A 185 -4.82 -0.94 13.70
N ASP A 186 -4.58 -0.11 12.68
CA ASP A 186 -4.27 1.31 12.86
C ASP A 186 -5.51 2.20 13.05
N VAL A 187 -6.63 1.86 12.40
CA VAL A 187 -7.79 2.75 12.26
C VAL A 187 -9.09 2.00 12.48
N VAL A 188 -10.07 2.65 13.10
CA VAL A 188 -11.46 2.17 13.18
C VAL A 188 -12.17 2.47 11.86
N GLY A 189 -12.85 1.47 11.31
CA GLY A 189 -13.71 1.59 10.14
C GLY A 189 -15.18 1.37 10.45
N GLY A 190 -16.04 1.59 9.46
CA GLY A 190 -17.48 1.35 9.54
C GLY A 190 -18.14 1.37 8.17
N ILE A 191 -19.32 0.75 8.09
CA ILE A 191 -20.11 0.66 6.86
C ILE A 191 -21.57 1.14 7.11
N PRO A 192 -21.79 2.45 7.32
CA PRO A 192 -23.08 2.97 7.80
C PRO A 192 -24.26 2.59 6.91
N HIS A 193 -24.06 2.56 5.58
CA HIS A 193 -25.13 2.23 4.63
C HIS A 193 -25.53 0.74 4.67
N PHE A 194 -24.79 -0.11 5.36
CA PHE A 194 -25.09 -1.53 5.50
C PHE A 194 -25.64 -1.87 6.89
N GLU A 195 -25.73 -0.90 7.79
CA GLU A 195 -26.34 -1.06 9.10
C GLU A 195 -27.87 -1.15 9.05
N ARG A 196 -28.48 -1.56 10.15
CA ARG A 196 -29.97 -1.64 10.24
C ARG A 196 -30.61 -0.28 10.38
N THR A 197 -29.90 0.70 10.93
CA THR A 197 -30.36 2.08 11.12
C THR A 197 -29.22 3.03 10.80
N MET A 198 -29.58 4.25 10.36
CA MET A 198 -28.63 5.34 10.12
C MET A 198 -28.37 6.18 11.38
N ALA A 199 -28.92 5.78 12.52
CA ALA A 199 -28.84 6.49 13.80
C ALA A 199 -27.79 5.91 14.73
#